data_dd34345bbd29f601d2e8a19ef99508fe
#
_entry.id   dd34345bbd29f601d2e8a19ef99508fe
#
_cell.length_a   1.000
_cell.length_b   1.000
_cell.length_c   1.000
_cell.angle_alpha   90.00
_cell.angle_beta   90.00
_cell.angle_gamma   90.00
#
_symmetry.space_group_name_H-M   'P 1'
#
loop_
_entity.id
_entity.type
_entity.pdbx_description
1 polymer ?
#
loop_
_entity_poly.entity_id
_entity_poly.type
_entity_poly.pdbx_seq_one_letter_code
_entity_poly.pdbx_strand_id
1 'polypeptide(L)'
;GGRASAREEGVGAENDTFYCSGSYKVAGYDKPISCSKRTGHGAQTLAQAVQNSCNPAFMQIGQRLGLSKFYDYFEAFGMTEQTGIDLPGEASLKDAYWSREKMTNVDLAVASFGQRFEVTPLQMITAFAATINGGDLVKPYVVQSVSTRDKTVAENTQPTVVRQVVSQETSQRVSKILESVVSEGTGKNAYVAGYRIGGKTGSSETQEEGRTIVSFMGFAPADDPEVIVLLAYDKPQEASPGSHYSTTGVYISGGNMAAPKVGPLIADILDYMGVEKKYTAEESAAVDVVTPQVSGMTVDAAESTLRKKGLSTRTVGEGDTVTAQIPASGAAVPGGSKVILYLCSAAPEETGTVPNVVGLSYESAKKRLEDSGFFMRASGVSTYYGNSTTASGQSVASGETAPIGTVIEVQFSNVVEDGL
;
A
#
# COMPACT_ATOMS: atom_id res chain seq x y z
N GLY A 1 -5.47 -17.01 -0.13
CA GLY A 1 -6.04 -18.32 0.22
C GLY A 1 -5.21 -19.04 1.26
N GLY A 2 -3.98 -19.51 0.99
CA GLY A 2 -3.22 -20.39 1.87
C GLY A 2 -2.98 -19.88 3.30
N ARG A 3 -2.99 -18.58 3.54
CA ARG A 3 -2.85 -17.97 4.87
C ARG A 3 -4.12 -18.02 5.69
N ALA A 4 -5.23 -17.65 5.06
CA ALA A 4 -6.54 -17.74 5.67
C ALA A 4 -6.82 -19.19 6.05
N SER A 5 -6.49 -20.14 5.15
CA SER A 5 -6.60 -21.58 5.38
C SER A 5 -5.75 -22.07 6.56
N ALA A 6 -4.47 -21.70 6.61
CA ALA A 6 -3.58 -22.11 7.69
C ALA A 6 -4.05 -21.60 9.05
N ARG A 7 -4.60 -20.39 9.07
CA ARG A 7 -5.12 -19.81 10.30
C ARG A 7 -6.44 -20.44 10.74
N GLU A 8 -7.34 -20.67 9.80
CA GLU A 8 -8.61 -21.36 10.08
C GLU A 8 -8.37 -22.73 10.72
N GLU A 9 -7.33 -23.42 10.28
CA GLU A 9 -6.94 -24.73 10.77
C GLU A 9 -6.02 -24.71 12.01
N GLY A 10 -5.76 -23.51 12.57
CA GLY A 10 -4.89 -23.36 13.74
C GLY A 10 -3.39 -23.60 13.45
N VAL A 11 -2.99 -23.63 12.19
CA VAL A 11 -1.61 -23.88 11.74
C VAL A 11 -0.87 -22.55 11.53
N GLY A 12 -0.71 -21.78 12.52
CA GLY A 12 -0.08 -20.46 12.44
C GLY A 12 -0.69 -19.53 13.48
N ALA A 13 -0.44 -19.83 14.75
CA ALA A 13 -0.81 -18.95 15.84
C ALA A 13 -0.08 -17.62 15.71
N GLU A 14 -0.62 -16.54 16.26
CA GLU A 14 0.01 -15.21 16.22
C GLU A 14 1.44 -15.20 16.76
N ASN A 15 1.72 -16.09 17.70
CA ASN A 15 3.03 -16.25 18.35
C ASN A 15 3.94 -17.26 17.64
N ASP A 16 3.48 -17.89 16.55
CA ASP A 16 4.34 -18.80 15.78
C ASP A 16 5.46 -18.01 15.10
N THR A 17 6.66 -18.58 15.16
CA THR A 17 7.83 -18.04 14.49
C THR A 17 8.21 -18.91 13.30
N PHE A 18 8.60 -18.24 12.22
CA PHE A 18 9.10 -18.83 10.99
C PHE A 18 10.51 -18.32 10.74
N TYR A 19 11.43 -19.23 10.45
CA TYR A 19 12.82 -18.84 10.22
C TYR A 19 13.15 -18.86 8.73
N CYS A 20 13.81 -17.79 8.27
CA CYS A 20 14.27 -17.63 6.91
C CYS A 20 15.77 -17.34 6.87
N SER A 21 16.57 -18.28 6.38
CA SER A 21 18.00 -18.13 6.14
C SER A 21 18.37 -17.64 4.74
N GLY A 22 17.37 -17.19 3.94
CA GLY A 22 17.55 -16.81 2.53
C GLY A 22 17.16 -17.92 1.54
N SER A 23 16.93 -19.14 2.03
CA SER A 23 16.40 -20.26 1.24
C SER A 23 15.76 -21.30 2.13
N TYR A 24 15.05 -22.26 1.51
CA TYR A 24 14.41 -23.36 2.22
C TYR A 24 14.56 -24.67 1.44
N LYS A 25 14.98 -25.74 2.12
CA LYS A 25 15.11 -27.07 1.54
C LYS A 25 13.80 -27.83 1.66
N VAL A 26 13.21 -28.18 0.53
CA VAL A 26 12.00 -28.99 0.46
C VAL A 26 12.37 -30.46 0.27
N ALA A 27 11.74 -31.35 1.04
CA ALA A 27 11.94 -32.79 0.87
C ALA A 27 11.51 -33.25 -0.55
N GLY A 28 12.35 -33.99 -1.23
CA GLY A 28 12.12 -34.44 -2.61
C GLY A 28 12.57 -33.45 -3.69
N TYR A 29 13.25 -32.35 -3.31
CA TYR A 29 13.85 -31.42 -4.26
C TYR A 29 15.33 -31.20 -3.96
N ASP A 30 16.20 -31.33 -4.97
CA ASP A 30 17.67 -31.35 -4.76
C ASP A 30 18.24 -29.98 -4.41
N LYS A 31 17.66 -28.91 -4.94
CA LYS A 31 18.15 -27.55 -4.71
C LYS A 31 17.28 -26.84 -3.66
N PRO A 32 17.87 -25.99 -2.78
CA PRO A 32 17.06 -25.13 -1.92
C PRO A 32 16.31 -24.09 -2.77
N ILE A 33 15.07 -23.81 -2.38
CA ILE A 33 14.25 -22.76 -3.00
C ILE A 33 14.57 -21.43 -2.30
N SER A 34 14.90 -20.42 -3.07
CA SER A 34 15.37 -19.14 -2.55
C SER A 34 14.26 -18.23 -2.08
N CYS A 35 14.60 -17.40 -1.10
CA CYS A 35 13.84 -16.19 -0.77
C CYS A 35 14.30 -15.04 -1.66
N SER A 36 13.43 -14.06 -1.84
CA SER A 36 13.79 -12.77 -2.42
C SER A 36 14.99 -12.13 -1.71
N LYS A 37 14.93 -12.08 -0.39
CA LYS A 37 16.07 -11.65 0.43
C LYS A 37 17.03 -12.80 0.63
N ARG A 38 18.09 -12.84 -0.18
CA ARG A 38 19.10 -13.93 -0.18
C ARG A 38 19.86 -14.06 1.15
N THR A 39 20.00 -12.98 1.91
CA THR A 39 20.58 -12.98 3.26
C THR A 39 19.63 -13.51 4.34
N GLY A 40 18.36 -13.72 3.99
CA GLY A 40 17.30 -14.17 4.89
C GLY A 40 16.67 -13.06 5.71
N HIS A 41 15.49 -13.35 6.23
CA HIS A 41 14.73 -12.46 7.12
C HIS A 41 14.94 -12.78 8.61
N GLY A 42 15.62 -13.91 8.92
CA GLY A 42 15.75 -14.41 10.28
C GLY A 42 14.45 -14.98 10.85
N ALA A 43 14.28 -14.85 12.15
CA ALA A 43 13.04 -15.24 12.83
C ALA A 43 11.96 -14.17 12.62
N GLN A 44 10.76 -14.59 12.23
CA GLN A 44 9.63 -13.72 11.92
C GLN A 44 8.34 -14.29 12.51
N THR A 45 7.45 -13.42 12.96
CA THR A 45 6.05 -13.76 13.22
C THR A 45 5.30 -14.03 11.90
N LEU A 46 4.08 -14.54 11.98
CA LEU A 46 3.21 -14.71 10.81
C LEU A 46 2.98 -13.37 10.10
N ALA A 47 2.70 -12.30 10.84
CA ALA A 47 2.50 -10.96 10.27
C ALA A 47 3.75 -10.47 9.53
N GLN A 48 4.93 -10.56 10.15
CA GLN A 48 6.20 -10.19 9.53
C GLN A 48 6.52 -11.01 8.28
N ALA A 49 6.23 -12.32 8.29
CA ALA A 49 6.42 -13.17 7.11
C ALA A 49 5.54 -12.72 5.94
N VAL A 50 4.34 -12.19 6.24
CA VAL A 50 3.40 -11.64 5.27
C VAL A 50 3.86 -10.27 4.78
N GLN A 51 4.29 -9.37 5.67
CA GLN A 51 4.83 -8.05 5.37
C GLN A 51 6.05 -8.16 4.44
N ASN A 52 6.94 -9.11 4.75
CA ASN A 52 8.16 -9.37 3.98
C ASN A 52 7.95 -10.23 2.73
N SER A 53 6.74 -10.73 2.49
CA SER A 53 6.48 -11.70 1.40
C SER A 53 7.47 -12.88 1.37
N CYS A 54 7.77 -13.46 2.53
CA CYS A 54 8.85 -14.41 2.73
C CYS A 54 8.52 -15.81 2.21
N ASN A 55 9.12 -16.23 1.07
CA ASN A 55 8.87 -17.55 0.46
C ASN A 55 9.16 -18.72 1.42
N PRO A 56 10.33 -18.78 2.14
CA PRO A 56 10.57 -19.84 3.12
C PRO A 56 9.52 -19.96 4.21
N ALA A 57 8.99 -18.83 4.70
CA ALA A 57 7.94 -18.87 5.71
C ALA A 57 6.62 -19.44 5.14
N PHE A 58 6.26 -19.06 3.90
CA PHE A 58 5.07 -19.61 3.24
C PHE A 58 5.19 -21.10 2.95
N MET A 59 6.37 -21.57 2.53
CA MET A 59 6.62 -23.00 2.36
C MET A 59 6.44 -23.76 3.68
N GLN A 60 6.96 -23.25 4.79
CA GLN A 60 6.77 -23.84 6.12
C GLN A 60 5.29 -23.89 6.52
N ILE A 61 4.54 -22.79 6.27
CA ILE A 61 3.10 -22.72 6.54
C ILE A 61 2.34 -23.76 5.71
N GLY A 62 2.60 -23.82 4.40
CA GLY A 62 1.93 -24.77 3.51
C GLY A 62 2.22 -26.23 3.87
N GLN A 63 3.46 -26.54 4.24
CA GLN A 63 3.82 -27.89 4.68
C GLN A 63 3.16 -28.26 6.03
N ARG A 64 3.03 -27.32 6.96
CA ARG A 64 2.28 -27.53 8.21
C ARG A 64 0.80 -27.77 7.96
N LEU A 65 0.20 -27.03 6.99
CA LEU A 65 -1.19 -27.22 6.59
C LEU A 65 -1.41 -28.59 5.96
N GLY A 66 -0.45 -29.05 5.17
CA GLY A 66 -0.50 -30.31 4.45
C GLY A 66 -1.29 -30.23 3.13
N LEU A 67 -0.96 -31.16 2.21
CA LEU A 67 -1.48 -31.15 0.85
C LEU A 67 -3.00 -31.25 0.76
N SER A 68 -3.60 -32.16 1.56
CA SER A 68 -5.06 -32.36 1.48
C SER A 68 -5.82 -31.08 1.84
N LYS A 69 -5.52 -30.48 3.00
CA LYS A 69 -6.17 -29.24 3.45
C LYS A 69 -5.85 -28.05 2.53
N PHE A 70 -4.61 -27.94 2.05
CA PHE A 70 -4.25 -26.90 1.08
C PHE A 70 -5.14 -26.98 -0.17
N TYR A 71 -5.34 -28.19 -0.68
CA TYR A 71 -6.13 -28.41 -1.88
C TYR A 71 -7.63 -28.19 -1.63
N ASP A 72 -8.15 -28.61 -0.46
CA ASP A 72 -9.53 -28.33 -0.05
C ASP A 72 -9.83 -26.80 -0.08
N TYR A 73 -8.91 -26.00 0.46
CA TYR A 73 -9.04 -24.55 0.41
C TYR A 73 -8.80 -23.96 -0.96
N PHE A 74 -7.91 -24.54 -1.78
CA PHE A 74 -7.68 -24.12 -3.15
C PHE A 74 -8.98 -24.24 -3.97
N GLU A 75 -9.71 -25.32 -3.80
CA GLU A 75 -11.04 -25.51 -4.40
C GLU A 75 -12.08 -24.57 -3.75
N ALA A 76 -12.10 -24.48 -2.42
CA ALA A 76 -13.08 -23.65 -1.71
C ALA A 76 -12.98 -22.16 -2.09
N PHE A 77 -11.78 -21.66 -2.36
CA PHE A 77 -11.57 -20.29 -2.87
C PHE A 77 -11.88 -20.12 -4.36
N GLY A 78 -12.41 -21.14 -5.06
CA GLY A 78 -12.82 -21.06 -6.45
C GLY A 78 -11.66 -21.08 -7.45
N MET A 79 -10.45 -21.57 -7.05
CA MET A 79 -9.28 -21.57 -7.93
C MET A 79 -9.36 -22.62 -9.04
N THR A 80 -10.28 -23.59 -8.93
CA THR A 80 -10.44 -24.70 -9.87
C THR A 80 -11.68 -24.56 -10.76
N GLU A 81 -12.46 -23.50 -10.60
CA GLU A 81 -13.71 -23.28 -11.32
C GLU A 81 -13.81 -21.86 -11.88
N GLN A 82 -14.64 -21.64 -12.86
CA GLN A 82 -14.99 -20.31 -13.35
C GLN A 82 -15.78 -19.56 -12.27
N THR A 83 -15.66 -18.23 -12.24
CA THR A 83 -16.37 -17.39 -11.25
C THR A 83 -17.87 -17.33 -11.54
N GLY A 84 -18.26 -17.63 -12.79
CA GLY A 84 -19.65 -17.56 -13.25
C GLY A 84 -20.16 -16.13 -13.38
N ILE A 85 -19.29 -15.16 -13.67
CA ILE A 85 -19.67 -13.78 -14.00
C ILE A 85 -20.68 -13.79 -15.16
N ASP A 86 -21.58 -12.84 -15.16
CA ASP A 86 -22.65 -12.68 -16.17
C ASP A 86 -22.17 -12.10 -17.52
N LEU A 87 -20.86 -12.18 -17.79
CA LEU A 87 -20.24 -11.79 -19.07
C LEU A 87 -19.78 -13.02 -19.85
N PRO A 88 -19.88 -13.01 -21.19
CA PRO A 88 -19.34 -14.08 -22.01
C PRO A 88 -17.82 -14.04 -22.09
N GLY A 89 -17.21 -15.23 -22.29
CA GLY A 89 -15.77 -15.33 -22.58
C GLY A 89 -14.88 -15.51 -21.36
N GLU A 90 -15.42 -15.84 -20.19
CA GLU A 90 -14.61 -16.23 -19.04
C GLU A 90 -13.77 -17.47 -19.38
N ALA A 91 -12.43 -17.36 -19.20
CA ALA A 91 -11.51 -18.43 -19.52
C ALA A 91 -11.70 -19.66 -18.62
N SER A 92 -11.55 -20.84 -19.20
CA SER A 92 -11.47 -22.09 -18.44
C SER A 92 -10.01 -22.52 -18.31
N LEU A 93 -9.53 -22.71 -17.09
CA LEU A 93 -8.14 -23.02 -16.78
C LEU A 93 -7.96 -24.46 -16.29
N LYS A 94 -8.63 -25.43 -16.94
CA LYS A 94 -8.60 -26.85 -16.51
C LYS A 94 -7.21 -27.46 -16.40
N ASP A 95 -6.27 -27.00 -17.22
CA ASP A 95 -4.90 -27.52 -17.27
C ASP A 95 -3.89 -26.56 -16.60
N ALA A 96 -4.35 -25.51 -15.95
CA ALA A 96 -3.53 -24.44 -15.38
C ALA A 96 -3.06 -24.72 -13.94
N TYR A 97 -3.42 -25.88 -13.39
CA TYR A 97 -3.03 -26.30 -12.03
C TYR A 97 -2.93 -27.83 -11.94
N TRP A 98 -2.17 -28.30 -10.95
CA TRP A 98 -2.06 -29.73 -10.68
C TRP A 98 -3.36 -30.27 -10.07
N SER A 99 -3.82 -31.44 -10.52
CA SER A 99 -4.88 -32.14 -9.82
C SER A 99 -4.37 -32.64 -8.45
N ARG A 100 -5.29 -32.87 -7.52
CA ARG A 100 -4.98 -33.32 -6.15
C ARG A 100 -4.06 -34.54 -6.12
N GLU A 101 -4.30 -35.52 -7.02
CA GLU A 101 -3.57 -36.79 -7.08
C GLU A 101 -2.15 -36.62 -7.64
N LYS A 102 -1.92 -35.58 -8.44
CA LYS A 102 -0.62 -35.31 -9.09
C LYS A 102 0.24 -34.34 -8.31
N MET A 103 -0.35 -33.58 -7.38
CA MET A 103 0.35 -32.58 -6.60
C MET A 103 1.34 -33.22 -5.63
N THR A 104 2.60 -32.84 -5.73
CA THR A 104 3.70 -33.34 -4.85
C THR A 104 3.94 -32.37 -3.68
N ASN A 105 4.77 -32.79 -2.70
CA ASN A 105 5.21 -31.89 -1.61
C ASN A 105 6.00 -30.68 -2.13
N VAL A 106 6.68 -30.80 -3.26
CA VAL A 106 7.39 -29.70 -3.89
C VAL A 106 6.40 -28.72 -4.52
N ASP A 107 5.34 -29.24 -5.17
CA ASP A 107 4.29 -28.41 -5.73
C ASP A 107 3.53 -27.67 -4.63
N LEU A 108 3.21 -28.35 -3.52
CA LEU A 108 2.61 -27.73 -2.33
C LEU A 108 3.48 -26.57 -1.81
N ALA A 109 4.79 -26.81 -1.63
CA ALA A 109 5.69 -25.79 -1.12
C ALA A 109 5.73 -24.56 -2.04
N VAL A 110 5.81 -24.77 -3.35
CA VAL A 110 5.88 -23.69 -4.34
C VAL A 110 4.53 -22.99 -4.51
N ALA A 111 3.43 -23.72 -4.51
CA ALA A 111 2.08 -23.15 -4.55
C ALA A 111 1.76 -22.30 -3.30
N SER A 112 2.38 -22.62 -2.15
CA SER A 112 2.15 -21.89 -0.90
C SER A 112 2.59 -20.42 -0.96
N PHE A 113 3.54 -20.07 -1.82
CA PHE A 113 3.92 -18.67 -2.07
C PHE A 113 3.44 -18.13 -3.43
N GLY A 114 2.57 -18.87 -4.16
CA GLY A 114 1.81 -18.36 -5.28
C GLY A 114 2.36 -18.70 -6.67
N GLN A 115 3.10 -19.81 -6.82
CA GLN A 115 3.61 -20.26 -8.11
C GLN A 115 3.11 -21.66 -8.47
N ARG A 116 3.35 -22.12 -9.71
CA ARG A 116 2.94 -23.41 -10.29
C ARG A 116 1.43 -23.60 -10.47
N PHE A 117 0.68 -22.53 -10.53
CA PHE A 117 -0.70 -22.54 -10.99
C PHE A 117 -1.01 -21.21 -11.67
N GLU A 118 -1.99 -21.23 -12.58
CA GLU A 118 -2.48 -20.05 -13.25
C GLU A 118 -3.95 -19.82 -12.85
N VAL A 119 -4.33 -18.56 -12.72
CA VAL A 119 -5.70 -18.13 -12.43
C VAL A 119 -6.02 -16.88 -13.22
N THR A 120 -7.29 -16.66 -13.51
CA THR A 120 -7.70 -15.40 -14.11
C THR A 120 -7.61 -14.26 -13.09
N PRO A 121 -7.42 -13.01 -13.52
CA PRO A 121 -7.51 -11.85 -12.62
C PRO A 121 -8.82 -11.82 -11.83
N LEU A 122 -9.93 -12.24 -12.45
CA LEU A 122 -11.23 -12.27 -11.81
C LEU A 122 -11.32 -13.33 -10.71
N GLN A 123 -10.82 -14.56 -10.95
CA GLN A 123 -10.70 -15.58 -9.89
C GLN A 123 -9.84 -15.06 -8.73
N MET A 124 -8.72 -14.38 -9.03
CA MET A 124 -7.83 -13.84 -8.00
C MET A 124 -8.53 -12.78 -7.14
N ILE A 125 -9.24 -11.82 -7.75
CA ILE A 125 -10.01 -10.80 -7.01
C ILE A 125 -11.12 -11.46 -6.18
N THR A 126 -11.86 -12.40 -6.74
CA THR A 126 -12.98 -13.07 -6.06
C THR A 126 -12.49 -13.86 -4.84
N ALA A 127 -11.40 -14.62 -5.00
CA ALA A 127 -10.78 -15.36 -3.91
C ALA A 127 -10.16 -14.44 -2.84
N PHE A 128 -9.58 -13.31 -3.27
CA PHE A 128 -9.04 -12.33 -2.33
C PHE A 128 -10.17 -11.66 -1.54
N ALA A 129 -11.27 -11.30 -2.20
CA ALA A 129 -12.47 -10.76 -1.56
C ALA A 129 -12.94 -11.67 -0.42
N ALA A 130 -13.01 -12.98 -0.63
CA ALA A 130 -13.38 -13.95 0.39
C ALA A 130 -12.41 -13.97 1.60
N THR A 131 -11.19 -13.44 1.48
CA THR A 131 -10.28 -13.36 2.64
C THR A 131 -10.51 -12.14 3.52
N ILE A 132 -11.30 -11.14 3.09
CA ILE A 132 -11.44 -9.84 3.75
C ILE A 132 -12.90 -9.41 4.01
N ASN A 133 -13.89 -10.08 3.42
CA ASN A 133 -15.31 -9.72 3.48
C ASN A 133 -16.13 -10.54 4.49
N GLY A 134 -15.50 -11.14 5.48
CA GLY A 134 -16.14 -12.04 6.43
C GLY A 134 -16.03 -13.52 6.08
N GLY A 135 -15.34 -13.87 4.99
CA GLY A 135 -15.07 -15.24 4.58
C GLY A 135 -15.92 -15.75 3.43
N ASP A 136 -16.75 -14.93 2.83
CA ASP A 136 -17.73 -15.32 1.83
C ASP A 136 -17.16 -15.24 0.41
N LEU A 137 -17.13 -16.37 -0.30
CA LEU A 137 -16.91 -16.39 -1.74
C LEU A 137 -18.19 -15.93 -2.44
N VAL A 138 -18.11 -14.79 -3.12
CA VAL A 138 -19.25 -14.18 -3.80
C VAL A 138 -19.16 -14.40 -5.31
N LYS A 139 -20.33 -14.52 -5.98
CA LYS A 139 -20.41 -14.54 -7.42
C LYS A 139 -20.29 -13.11 -7.97
N PRO A 140 -19.29 -12.80 -8.81
CA PRO A 140 -19.19 -11.48 -9.44
C PRO A 140 -20.30 -11.28 -10.48
N TYR A 141 -20.73 -10.03 -10.67
CA TYR A 141 -21.67 -9.64 -11.71
C TYR A 141 -21.43 -8.20 -12.16
N VAL A 142 -21.85 -7.88 -13.38
CA VAL A 142 -21.77 -6.55 -13.98
C VAL A 142 -23.17 -6.01 -14.27
N VAL A 143 -24.11 -6.88 -14.62
CA VAL A 143 -25.49 -6.48 -14.93
C VAL A 143 -26.24 -6.21 -13.62
N GLN A 144 -26.49 -4.96 -13.34
CA GLN A 144 -27.24 -4.54 -12.15
C GLN A 144 -28.73 -4.79 -12.31
N SER A 145 -29.31 -4.50 -13.48
CA SER A 145 -30.73 -4.71 -13.74
C SER A 145 -31.04 -4.87 -15.23
N VAL A 146 -32.12 -5.58 -15.53
CA VAL A 146 -32.70 -5.69 -16.87
C VAL A 146 -34.06 -5.00 -16.85
N SER A 147 -34.28 -4.03 -17.75
CA SER A 147 -35.53 -3.28 -17.84
C SER A 147 -36.23 -3.55 -19.21
N THR A 148 -37.54 -3.51 -19.20
CA THR A 148 -38.36 -3.54 -20.40
C THR A 148 -38.35 -2.18 -21.11
N ARG A 149 -38.93 -2.09 -22.33
CA ARG A 149 -38.99 -0.85 -23.13
C ARG A 149 -39.66 0.32 -22.41
N ASP A 150 -40.64 0.04 -21.56
CA ASP A 150 -41.38 1.02 -20.76
C ASP A 150 -40.65 1.38 -19.46
N LYS A 151 -39.35 0.98 -19.30
CA LYS A 151 -38.52 1.19 -18.14
C LYS A 151 -38.99 0.47 -16.86
N THR A 152 -39.88 -0.48 -16.95
CA THR A 152 -40.18 -1.36 -15.83
C THR A 152 -39.02 -2.31 -15.60
N VAL A 153 -38.52 -2.39 -14.37
CA VAL A 153 -37.44 -3.32 -14.00
C VAL A 153 -38.02 -4.74 -14.03
N ALA A 154 -37.52 -5.56 -14.95
CA ALA A 154 -37.93 -6.95 -15.09
C ALA A 154 -37.08 -7.86 -14.15
N GLU A 155 -35.84 -7.53 -13.95
CA GLU A 155 -34.90 -8.27 -13.09
C GLU A 155 -33.91 -7.29 -12.45
N ASN A 156 -33.62 -7.52 -11.18
CA ASN A 156 -32.60 -6.77 -10.43
C ASN A 156 -31.64 -7.75 -9.78
N THR A 157 -30.36 -7.71 -10.19
CA THR A 157 -29.34 -8.61 -9.69
C THR A 157 -29.07 -8.32 -8.21
N GLN A 158 -29.04 -9.37 -7.41
CA GLN A 158 -28.70 -9.32 -6.00
C GLN A 158 -27.34 -9.99 -5.76
N PRO A 159 -26.53 -9.52 -4.81
CA PRO A 159 -25.31 -10.20 -4.38
C PRO A 159 -25.60 -11.66 -4.01
N THR A 160 -24.79 -12.58 -4.50
CA THR A 160 -24.94 -14.01 -4.26
C THR A 160 -23.69 -14.56 -3.58
N VAL A 161 -23.85 -15.11 -2.37
CA VAL A 161 -22.79 -15.86 -1.68
C VAL A 161 -22.82 -17.29 -2.22
N VAL A 162 -21.69 -17.73 -2.78
CA VAL A 162 -21.53 -19.10 -3.28
C VAL A 162 -21.30 -20.06 -2.10
N ARG A 163 -20.41 -19.68 -1.19
CA ARG A 163 -20.08 -20.43 0.06
C ARG A 163 -19.26 -19.58 1.00
N GLN A 164 -19.27 -19.91 2.29
CA GLN A 164 -18.30 -19.39 3.24
C GLN A 164 -17.04 -20.26 3.20
N VAL A 165 -15.86 -19.63 3.03
CA VAL A 165 -14.56 -20.32 2.89
C VAL A 165 -13.78 -20.32 4.19
N VAL A 166 -13.83 -19.21 4.93
CA VAL A 166 -13.19 -19.04 6.23
C VAL A 166 -14.14 -18.33 7.20
N SER A 167 -13.85 -18.40 8.49
CA SER A 167 -14.64 -17.69 9.50
C SER A 167 -14.47 -16.17 9.40
N GLN A 168 -15.44 -15.43 9.90
CA GLN A 168 -15.38 -13.97 10.00
C GLN A 168 -14.18 -13.51 10.84
N GLU A 169 -13.87 -14.25 11.92
CA GLU A 169 -12.71 -13.94 12.76
C GLU A 169 -11.40 -14.07 11.98
N THR A 170 -11.23 -15.16 11.22
CA THR A 170 -10.07 -15.35 10.34
C THR A 170 -9.97 -14.24 9.30
N SER A 171 -11.06 -13.87 8.67
CA SER A 171 -11.13 -12.79 7.69
C SER A 171 -10.66 -11.46 8.29
N GLN A 172 -11.19 -11.05 9.45
CA GLN A 172 -10.79 -9.81 10.12
C GLN A 172 -9.30 -9.77 10.49
N ARG A 173 -8.75 -10.90 10.94
CA ARG A 173 -7.33 -11.00 11.27
C ARG A 173 -6.44 -10.94 10.03
N VAL A 174 -6.86 -11.56 8.92
CA VAL A 174 -6.17 -11.49 7.64
C VAL A 174 -6.18 -10.06 7.11
N SER A 175 -7.32 -9.35 7.19
CA SER A 175 -7.41 -7.92 6.84
C SER A 175 -6.39 -7.06 7.57
N LYS A 176 -6.26 -7.23 8.91
CA LYS A 176 -5.26 -6.50 9.71
C LYS A 176 -3.82 -6.80 9.30
N ILE A 177 -3.51 -8.08 9.01
CA ILE A 177 -2.18 -8.46 8.52
C ILE A 177 -1.92 -7.83 7.15
N LEU A 178 -2.91 -7.81 6.26
CA LEU A 178 -2.79 -7.21 4.93
C LEU A 178 -2.68 -5.67 4.99
N GLU A 179 -3.32 -5.02 5.96
CA GLU A 179 -3.11 -3.61 6.26
C GLU A 179 -1.65 -3.34 6.67
N SER A 180 -1.07 -4.21 7.51
CA SER A 180 0.32 -4.06 7.92
C SER A 180 1.34 -4.28 6.79
N VAL A 181 0.96 -4.96 5.70
CA VAL A 181 1.78 -5.02 4.48
C VAL A 181 1.93 -3.64 3.84
N VAL A 182 0.90 -2.80 3.92
CA VAL A 182 0.92 -1.44 3.39
C VAL A 182 1.55 -0.46 4.38
N SER A 183 1.31 -0.58 5.67
CA SER A 183 1.91 0.33 6.65
C SER A 183 3.39 0.04 6.92
N GLU A 184 3.82 -1.23 6.89
CA GLU A 184 5.17 -1.63 7.35
C GLU A 184 5.92 -2.54 6.36
N GLY A 185 5.21 -3.17 5.40
CA GLY A 185 5.74 -4.21 4.53
C GLY A 185 6.05 -3.77 3.10
N THR A 186 6.03 -4.75 2.20
CA THR A 186 6.34 -4.60 0.77
C THR A 186 5.34 -3.74 0.00
N GLY A 187 4.16 -3.47 0.56
CA GLY A 187 3.10 -2.65 -0.04
C GLY A 187 3.13 -1.17 0.31
N LYS A 188 4.17 -0.66 0.96
CA LYS A 188 4.25 0.73 1.48
C LYS A 188 3.90 1.81 0.47
N ASN A 189 4.24 1.59 -0.80
CA ASN A 189 3.97 2.55 -1.87
C ASN A 189 2.48 2.69 -2.23
N ALA A 190 1.59 1.85 -1.67
CA ALA A 190 0.15 1.99 -1.78
C ALA A 190 -0.49 2.75 -0.60
N TYR A 191 0.28 3.16 0.37
CA TYR A 191 -0.25 3.89 1.53
C TYR A 191 -0.79 5.26 1.12
N VAL A 192 -1.95 5.63 1.65
CA VAL A 192 -2.55 6.96 1.53
C VAL A 192 -3.05 7.40 2.91
N ALA A 193 -2.58 8.55 3.38
CA ALA A 193 -2.99 9.10 4.66
C ALA A 193 -4.51 9.29 4.75
N GLY A 194 -5.08 8.90 5.87
CA GLY A 194 -6.53 8.98 6.13
C GLY A 194 -7.33 7.79 5.61
N TYR A 195 -6.76 6.94 4.74
CA TYR A 195 -7.39 5.69 4.32
C TYR A 195 -6.60 4.49 4.82
N ARG A 196 -7.32 3.55 5.43
CA ARG A 196 -6.75 2.29 5.88
C ARG A 196 -6.70 1.32 4.71
N ILE A 197 -5.59 1.34 3.97
CA ILE A 197 -5.40 0.47 2.80
C ILE A 197 -4.68 -0.80 3.24
N GLY A 198 -5.24 -1.94 2.89
CA GLY A 198 -4.58 -3.24 2.98
C GLY A 198 -4.24 -3.77 1.60
N GLY A 199 -3.29 -4.69 1.50
CA GLY A 199 -2.97 -5.25 0.19
C GLY A 199 -1.85 -6.29 0.21
N LYS A 200 -1.51 -6.77 -1.00
CA LYS A 200 -0.42 -7.72 -1.20
C LYS A 200 0.25 -7.53 -2.55
N THR A 201 1.55 -7.48 -2.53
CA THR A 201 2.41 -7.53 -3.73
C THR A 201 2.46 -8.94 -4.30
N GLY A 202 2.58 -9.04 -5.61
CA GLY A 202 2.87 -10.27 -6.34
C GLY A 202 3.98 -10.02 -7.36
N SER A 203 4.94 -10.94 -7.41
CA SER A 203 5.94 -11.01 -8.48
C SER A 203 6.10 -12.48 -8.85
N SER A 204 5.83 -12.83 -10.09
CA SER A 204 5.81 -14.19 -10.58
C SER A 204 6.57 -14.30 -11.88
N GLU A 205 7.52 -15.23 -11.93
CA GLU A 205 8.09 -15.70 -13.18
C GLU A 205 7.08 -16.62 -13.88
N THR A 206 6.92 -16.49 -15.18
CA THR A 206 6.06 -17.37 -15.97
C THR A 206 6.87 -18.52 -16.57
N GLN A 207 6.18 -19.46 -17.25
CA GLN A 207 6.86 -20.53 -17.98
C GLN A 207 7.60 -20.02 -19.23
N GLU A 208 7.27 -18.83 -19.72
CA GLU A 208 7.96 -18.15 -20.80
C GLU A 208 9.24 -17.49 -20.24
N GLU A 209 10.40 -17.90 -20.75
CA GLU A 209 11.69 -17.38 -20.29
C GLU A 209 11.76 -15.85 -20.39
N GLY A 210 12.16 -15.19 -19.31
CA GLY A 210 12.25 -13.73 -19.22
C GLY A 210 10.91 -13.00 -19.12
N ARG A 211 9.78 -13.72 -18.95
CA ARG A 211 8.48 -13.09 -18.70
C ARG A 211 8.14 -13.11 -17.22
N THR A 212 8.03 -11.94 -16.66
CA THR A 212 7.64 -11.70 -15.28
C THR A 212 6.33 -10.93 -15.22
N ILE A 213 5.43 -11.32 -14.33
CA ILE A 213 4.22 -10.56 -14.00
C ILE A 213 4.43 -9.96 -12.62
N VAL A 214 4.33 -8.63 -12.51
CA VAL A 214 4.38 -7.93 -11.24
C VAL A 214 3.05 -7.24 -10.96
N SER A 215 2.53 -7.41 -9.76
CA SER A 215 1.18 -6.97 -9.41
C SER A 215 1.08 -6.46 -7.99
N PHE A 216 0.04 -5.69 -7.75
CA PHE A 216 -0.43 -5.34 -6.42
C PHE A 216 -1.94 -5.43 -6.38
N MET A 217 -2.45 -6.08 -5.35
CA MET A 217 -3.87 -6.10 -5.02
C MET A 217 -4.07 -5.35 -3.73
N GLY A 218 -4.80 -4.23 -3.82
CA GLY A 218 -5.13 -3.38 -2.69
C GLY A 218 -6.63 -3.36 -2.42
N PHE A 219 -7.02 -3.10 -1.18
CA PHE A 219 -8.40 -2.92 -0.77
C PHE A 219 -8.50 -1.87 0.34
N ALA A 220 -9.64 -1.26 0.47
CA ALA A 220 -9.93 -0.29 1.54
C ALA A 220 -11.45 -0.06 1.71
N PRO A 221 -11.85 0.44 2.91
CA PRO A 221 -11.09 0.51 4.15
C PRO A 221 -10.73 -0.89 4.69
N ALA A 222 -9.61 -1.06 5.39
CA ALA A 222 -9.18 -2.39 5.83
C ALA A 222 -10.07 -2.99 6.94
N ASP A 223 -10.81 -2.17 7.67
CA ASP A 223 -11.76 -2.57 8.71
C ASP A 223 -13.17 -2.82 8.17
N ASP A 224 -13.54 -2.26 7.02
CA ASP A 224 -14.84 -2.42 6.36
C ASP A 224 -14.64 -2.30 4.82
N PRO A 225 -14.16 -3.35 4.14
CA PRO A 225 -13.76 -3.27 2.74
C PRO A 225 -14.89 -2.95 1.77
N GLU A 226 -14.77 -1.81 1.08
CA GLU A 226 -15.72 -1.34 0.06
C GLU A 226 -15.21 -1.55 -1.37
N VAL A 227 -13.88 -1.52 -1.55
CA VAL A 227 -13.25 -1.61 -2.86
C VAL A 227 -12.02 -2.50 -2.85
N ILE A 228 -11.83 -3.24 -3.95
CA ILE A 228 -10.62 -4.00 -4.25
C ILE A 228 -10.13 -3.59 -5.63
N VAL A 229 -8.83 -3.32 -5.76
CA VAL A 229 -8.17 -3.01 -7.02
C VAL A 229 -7.00 -3.96 -7.24
N LEU A 230 -6.98 -4.64 -8.37
CA LEU A 230 -5.85 -5.42 -8.86
C LEU A 230 -5.22 -4.69 -10.05
N LEU A 231 -3.94 -4.36 -9.96
CA LEU A 231 -3.14 -3.91 -11.08
C LEU A 231 -1.98 -4.88 -11.31
N ALA A 232 -1.82 -5.32 -12.54
CA ALA A 232 -0.74 -6.19 -12.95
C ALA A 232 -0.03 -5.62 -14.20
N TYR A 233 1.29 -5.69 -14.20
CA TYR A 233 2.11 -5.44 -15.36
C TYR A 233 2.64 -6.79 -15.86
N ASP A 234 2.27 -7.13 -17.09
CA ASP A 234 2.76 -8.32 -17.77
C ASP A 234 3.99 -7.96 -18.59
N LYS A 235 5.11 -8.63 -18.31
CA LYS A 235 6.38 -8.43 -18.99
C LYS A 235 6.84 -6.95 -19.03
N PRO A 236 7.01 -6.30 -17.87
CA PRO A 236 7.52 -4.92 -17.84
C PRO A 236 8.87 -4.87 -18.56
N GLN A 237 9.07 -3.79 -19.35
CA GLN A 237 10.26 -3.68 -20.18
C GLN A 237 11.50 -3.41 -19.33
N GLU A 238 12.46 -4.32 -19.39
CA GLU A 238 13.77 -4.21 -18.74
C GLU A 238 14.65 -3.15 -19.40
N ALA A 239 15.50 -2.49 -18.62
CA ALA A 239 16.50 -1.54 -19.13
C ALA A 239 17.55 -2.21 -20.02
N SER A 240 17.87 -3.47 -19.73
CA SER A 240 18.71 -4.37 -20.54
C SER A 240 18.33 -5.81 -20.19
N PRO A 241 18.57 -6.81 -21.06
CA PRO A 241 18.25 -8.20 -20.79
C PRO A 241 18.82 -8.69 -19.44
N GLY A 242 17.94 -9.19 -18.57
CA GLY A 242 18.26 -9.66 -17.22
C GLY A 242 18.43 -8.53 -16.18
N SER A 243 18.06 -7.29 -16.52
CA SER A 243 18.05 -6.19 -15.56
C SER A 243 16.83 -6.29 -14.64
N HIS A 244 17.04 -6.07 -13.35
CA HIS A 244 15.95 -5.91 -12.39
C HIS A 244 15.31 -4.50 -12.42
N TYR A 245 15.76 -3.62 -13.30
CA TYR A 245 15.23 -2.28 -13.48
C TYR A 245 14.56 -2.14 -14.83
N SER A 246 13.43 -1.41 -14.85
CA SER A 246 12.72 -1.05 -16.07
C SER A 246 13.49 0.01 -16.87
N THR A 247 13.09 0.24 -18.13
CA THR A 247 13.61 1.33 -18.98
C THR A 247 13.43 2.72 -18.37
N THR A 248 12.55 2.88 -17.38
CA THR A 248 12.33 4.11 -16.64
C THR A 248 13.12 4.18 -15.32
N GLY A 249 13.99 3.20 -15.06
CA GLY A 249 14.82 3.15 -13.85
C GLY A 249 14.09 2.69 -12.60
N VAL A 250 12.86 2.19 -12.71
CA VAL A 250 12.09 1.63 -11.57
C VAL A 250 12.45 0.16 -11.39
N TYR A 251 12.75 -0.25 -10.15
CA TYR A 251 12.95 -1.66 -9.82
C TYR A 251 11.68 -2.46 -10.11
N ILE A 252 11.80 -3.55 -10.89
CA ILE A 252 10.68 -4.34 -11.36
C ILE A 252 10.14 -5.20 -10.22
N SER A 253 9.09 -4.74 -9.59
CA SER A 253 8.34 -5.47 -8.56
C SER A 253 6.92 -4.91 -8.41
N GLY A 254 6.02 -5.69 -7.82
CA GLY A 254 4.66 -5.24 -7.52
C GLY A 254 4.63 -4.04 -6.59
N GLY A 255 5.52 -4.01 -5.60
CA GLY A 255 5.62 -2.92 -4.63
C GLY A 255 6.11 -1.60 -5.22
N ASN A 256 6.97 -1.65 -6.25
CA ASN A 256 7.53 -0.43 -6.87
C ASN A 256 6.75 0.04 -8.11
N MET A 257 6.11 -0.86 -8.84
CA MET A 257 5.40 -0.52 -10.08
C MET A 257 3.88 -0.40 -9.89
N ALA A 258 3.25 -1.38 -9.26
CA ALA A 258 1.80 -1.46 -9.15
C ALA A 258 1.26 -0.75 -7.89
N ALA A 259 1.86 -0.96 -6.73
CA ALA A 259 1.41 -0.38 -5.46
C ALA A 259 1.28 1.17 -5.51
N PRO A 260 2.26 1.95 -6.07
CA PRO A 260 2.16 3.41 -6.12
C PRO A 260 1.07 3.94 -7.07
N LYS A 261 0.45 3.06 -7.85
CA LYS A 261 -0.70 3.39 -8.71
C LYS A 261 -2.02 2.98 -8.08
N VAL A 262 -2.03 1.86 -7.37
CA VAL A 262 -3.24 1.33 -6.73
C VAL A 262 -3.66 2.17 -5.52
N GLY A 263 -2.71 2.62 -4.69
CA GLY A 263 -3.04 3.45 -3.52
C GLY A 263 -3.82 4.72 -3.88
N PRO A 264 -3.28 5.61 -4.73
CA PRO A 264 -4.00 6.80 -5.18
C PRO A 264 -5.33 6.48 -5.88
N LEU A 265 -5.38 5.43 -6.71
CA LEU A 265 -6.63 5.02 -7.38
C LEU A 265 -7.70 4.61 -6.38
N ILE A 266 -7.35 3.85 -5.33
CA ILE A 266 -8.27 3.52 -4.25
C ILE A 266 -8.76 4.79 -3.54
N ALA A 267 -7.85 5.74 -3.27
CA ALA A 267 -8.22 7.00 -2.64
C ALA A 267 -9.22 7.80 -3.49
N ASP A 268 -9.00 7.91 -4.80
CA ASP A 268 -9.92 8.58 -5.74
C ASP A 268 -11.29 7.89 -5.76
N ILE A 269 -11.33 6.55 -5.75
CA ILE A 269 -12.58 5.78 -5.70
C ILE A 269 -13.32 6.03 -4.39
N LEU A 270 -12.64 5.99 -3.25
CA LEU A 270 -13.26 6.22 -1.94
C LEU A 270 -13.74 7.68 -1.77
N ASP A 271 -12.99 8.66 -2.28
CA ASP A 271 -13.42 10.06 -2.34
C ASP A 271 -14.70 10.20 -3.20
N TYR A 272 -14.76 9.53 -4.36
CA TYR A 272 -15.96 9.50 -5.22
C TYR A 272 -17.16 8.82 -4.53
N MET A 273 -16.92 7.77 -3.74
CA MET A 273 -17.94 7.07 -2.96
C MET A 273 -18.38 7.85 -1.72
N GLY A 274 -17.70 8.94 -1.37
CA GLY A 274 -18.00 9.76 -0.18
C GLY A 274 -17.53 9.14 1.13
N VAL A 275 -16.54 8.23 1.09
CA VAL A 275 -15.93 7.65 2.29
C VAL A 275 -15.00 8.67 2.92
N GLU A 276 -15.27 9.05 4.16
CA GLU A 276 -14.48 10.06 4.88
C GLU A 276 -13.09 9.56 5.27
N LYS A 277 -12.09 10.44 5.09
CA LYS A 277 -10.72 10.20 5.58
C LYS A 277 -10.67 10.22 7.10
N LYS A 278 -10.05 9.20 7.70
CA LYS A 278 -9.83 9.07 9.15
C LYS A 278 -8.33 9.11 9.42
N TYR A 279 -7.84 10.29 9.76
CA TYR A 279 -6.41 10.49 10.02
C TYR A 279 -6.02 10.07 11.45
N THR A 280 -4.85 9.43 11.59
CA THR A 280 -4.18 9.31 12.89
C THR A 280 -3.64 10.67 13.35
N ALA A 281 -3.13 10.75 14.57
CA ALA A 281 -2.51 11.99 15.07
C ALA A 281 -1.28 12.38 14.26
N GLU A 282 -0.46 11.38 13.88
CA GLU A 282 0.73 11.53 13.05
C GLU A 282 0.37 11.97 11.63
N GLU A 283 -0.64 11.31 11.03
CA GLU A 283 -1.13 11.67 9.71
C GLU A 283 -1.72 13.08 9.68
N SER A 284 -2.51 13.44 10.71
CA SER A 284 -3.10 14.78 10.83
C SER A 284 -2.03 15.86 10.89
N ALA A 285 -0.86 15.56 11.47
CA ALA A 285 0.26 16.49 11.52
C ALA A 285 0.95 16.67 10.15
N ALA A 286 0.75 15.74 9.20
CA ALA A 286 1.35 15.79 7.86
C ALA A 286 0.39 16.31 6.76
N VAL A 287 -0.92 16.36 7.05
CA VAL A 287 -1.92 16.87 6.10
C VAL A 287 -1.77 18.37 5.90
N ASP A 288 -1.84 18.83 4.65
CA ASP A 288 -1.82 20.26 4.33
C ASP A 288 -2.95 21.02 5.02
N VAL A 289 -2.58 22.11 5.66
CA VAL A 289 -3.50 23.01 6.38
C VAL A 289 -3.44 24.39 5.72
N VAL A 290 -4.59 24.99 5.47
CA VAL A 290 -4.66 26.36 5.00
C VAL A 290 -4.37 27.29 6.17
N THR A 291 -3.32 28.11 6.04
CA THR A 291 -2.89 29.07 7.06
C THR A 291 -3.98 30.12 7.29
N PRO A 292 -4.52 30.24 8.51
CA PRO A 292 -5.53 31.25 8.80
C PRO A 292 -4.94 32.65 8.87
N GLN A 293 -5.78 33.67 8.67
CA GLN A 293 -5.41 35.07 8.88
C GLN A 293 -5.28 35.33 10.39
N VAL A 294 -4.10 35.74 10.85
CA VAL A 294 -3.85 36.10 12.23
C VAL A 294 -3.20 37.48 12.41
N SER A 295 -2.85 38.16 11.32
CA SER A 295 -2.40 39.55 11.38
C SER A 295 -3.51 40.44 11.93
N GLY A 296 -3.18 41.34 12.84
CA GLY A 296 -4.12 42.20 13.58
C GLY A 296 -4.65 41.55 14.87
N MET A 297 -4.34 40.30 15.16
CA MET A 297 -4.72 39.63 16.41
C MET A 297 -3.65 39.87 17.51
N THR A 298 -4.06 39.72 18.78
CA THR A 298 -3.09 39.58 19.85
C THR A 298 -2.30 38.27 19.67
N VAL A 299 -1.09 38.23 20.23
CA VAL A 299 -0.21 37.02 20.14
C VAL A 299 -0.95 35.79 20.64
N ASP A 300 -1.59 35.86 21.81
CA ASP A 300 -2.31 34.72 22.39
C ASP A 300 -3.48 34.24 21.52
N ALA A 301 -4.21 35.17 20.91
CA ALA A 301 -5.33 34.85 20.02
C ALA A 301 -4.82 34.22 18.72
N ALA A 302 -3.72 34.72 18.16
CA ALA A 302 -3.07 34.18 16.97
C ALA A 302 -2.53 32.77 17.21
N GLU A 303 -1.82 32.56 18.31
CA GLU A 303 -1.31 31.24 18.71
C GLU A 303 -2.42 30.21 18.93
N SER A 304 -3.49 30.63 19.62
CA SER A 304 -4.67 29.77 19.82
C SER A 304 -5.33 29.40 18.50
N THR A 305 -5.44 30.34 17.55
CA THR A 305 -6.05 30.15 16.23
C THR A 305 -5.21 29.17 15.40
N LEU A 306 -3.90 29.34 15.36
CA LEU A 306 -2.97 28.49 14.64
C LEU A 306 -2.90 27.07 15.24
N ARG A 307 -2.86 26.97 16.57
CA ARG A 307 -2.85 25.68 17.28
C ARG A 307 -4.11 24.85 17.02
N LYS A 308 -5.29 25.49 16.95
CA LYS A 308 -6.55 24.82 16.57
C LYS A 308 -6.52 24.24 15.15
N LYS A 309 -5.64 24.76 14.31
CA LYS A 309 -5.39 24.24 12.94
C LYS A 309 -4.18 23.29 12.87
N GLY A 310 -3.63 22.88 14.01
CA GLY A 310 -2.46 21.99 14.05
C GLY A 310 -1.15 22.65 13.61
N LEU A 311 -1.09 23.98 13.62
CA LEU A 311 0.11 24.75 13.30
C LEU A 311 0.81 25.21 14.59
N SER A 312 2.15 25.28 14.56
CA SER A 312 2.98 25.85 15.60
C SER A 312 3.36 27.30 15.29
N THR A 313 3.91 28.03 16.26
CA THR A 313 4.24 29.44 16.09
C THR A 313 5.69 29.73 16.47
N ARG A 314 6.23 30.77 15.87
CA ARG A 314 7.45 31.45 16.29
C ARG A 314 7.22 32.96 16.21
N THR A 315 7.44 33.69 17.29
CA THR A 315 7.34 35.15 17.33
C THR A 315 8.69 35.81 16.99
N VAL A 316 8.63 36.93 16.30
CA VAL A 316 9.80 37.77 15.94
C VAL A 316 9.46 39.21 16.27
N GLY A 317 10.34 39.87 17.02
CA GLY A 317 10.12 41.23 17.55
C GLY A 317 9.42 41.24 18.89
N GLU A 318 9.14 42.44 19.42
CA GLU A 318 8.46 42.68 20.69
C GLU A 318 7.13 43.41 20.42
N GLY A 319 6.09 43.03 21.14
CA GLY A 319 4.76 43.61 21.03
C GLY A 319 3.66 42.61 21.33
N ASP A 320 2.43 43.11 21.51
CA ASP A 320 1.27 42.29 21.88
C ASP A 320 0.37 41.96 20.67
N THR A 321 0.67 42.54 19.49
CA THR A 321 -0.14 42.38 18.27
C THR A 321 0.69 41.90 17.09
N VAL A 322 0.14 40.92 16.37
CA VAL A 322 0.77 40.38 15.14
C VAL A 322 0.56 41.40 14.01
N THR A 323 1.66 41.94 13.49
CA THR A 323 1.65 42.90 12.37
C THR A 323 1.73 42.20 11.02
N ALA A 324 2.44 41.09 10.94
CA ALA A 324 2.56 40.26 9.75
C ALA A 324 2.77 38.79 10.10
N GLN A 325 2.51 37.89 9.15
CA GLN A 325 2.70 36.45 9.29
C GLN A 325 3.37 35.86 8.05
N ILE A 326 4.20 34.84 8.25
CA ILE A 326 4.74 34.01 7.18
C ILE A 326 4.50 32.52 7.56
N PRO A 327 3.83 31.70 6.71
CA PRO A 327 3.33 32.04 5.38
C PRO A 327 2.12 32.98 5.45
N ALA A 328 1.79 33.59 4.30
CA ALA A 328 0.62 34.43 4.18
C ALA A 328 -0.67 33.64 4.44
N SER A 329 -1.74 34.34 4.86
CA SER A 329 -3.07 33.76 4.96
C SER A 329 -3.49 33.12 3.63
N GLY A 330 -4.10 31.95 3.68
CA GLY A 330 -4.54 31.18 2.52
C GLY A 330 -3.46 30.25 1.93
N ALA A 331 -2.20 30.36 2.35
CA ALA A 331 -1.16 29.42 1.91
C ALA A 331 -1.41 28.03 2.51
N ALA A 332 -1.35 26.99 1.68
CA ALA A 332 -1.41 25.61 2.12
C ALA A 332 -0.01 25.15 2.55
N VAL A 333 0.12 24.71 3.81
CA VAL A 333 1.36 24.21 4.40
C VAL A 333 1.08 22.89 5.12
N PRO A 334 2.05 21.98 5.23
CA PRO A 334 1.88 20.76 6.01
C PRO A 334 1.48 21.05 7.46
N GLY A 335 0.62 20.22 8.04
CA GLY A 335 0.27 20.26 9.46
C GLY A 335 1.54 20.23 10.32
N GLY A 336 1.49 20.88 11.49
CA GLY A 336 2.65 21.05 12.37
C GLY A 336 3.69 22.05 11.88
N SER A 337 3.52 22.66 10.70
CA SER A 337 4.40 23.74 10.22
C SER A 337 4.45 24.92 11.18
N LYS A 338 5.60 25.59 11.22
CA LYS A 338 5.84 26.70 12.13
C LYS A 338 5.58 28.03 11.46
N VAL A 339 4.47 28.69 11.81
CA VAL A 339 4.11 30.03 11.32
C VAL A 339 4.92 31.10 12.08
N ILE A 340 5.61 31.97 11.35
CA ILE A 340 6.35 33.08 11.92
C ILE A 340 5.41 34.28 12.07
N LEU A 341 5.32 34.80 13.29
CA LEU A 341 4.52 35.96 13.66
C LEU A 341 5.44 37.17 13.94
N TYR A 342 5.30 38.22 13.17
CA TYR A 342 6.02 39.49 13.35
C TYR A 342 5.16 40.41 14.24
N LEU A 343 5.75 41.00 15.30
CA LEU A 343 5.00 41.74 16.33
C LEU A 343 5.06 43.25 16.18
N CYS A 344 6.11 43.82 15.66
CA CYS A 344 6.28 45.29 15.58
C CYS A 344 6.83 45.78 14.24
N SER A 345 7.12 44.91 13.30
CA SER A 345 7.62 45.26 11.98
C SER A 345 6.85 44.51 10.90
N ALA A 346 6.79 45.05 9.69
CA ALA A 346 6.36 44.26 8.53
C ALA A 346 7.28 43.06 8.38
N ALA A 347 6.73 41.93 7.83
CA ALA A 347 7.59 40.83 7.48
C ALA A 347 8.69 41.33 6.54
N PRO A 348 9.97 41.04 6.82
CA PRO A 348 11.03 41.46 5.95
C PRO A 348 10.89 40.76 4.59
N GLU A 349 11.17 41.49 3.51
CA GLU A 349 11.38 40.89 2.18
C GLU A 349 12.76 40.19 2.18
N GLU A 350 12.89 39.14 2.95
CA GLU A 350 14.15 38.38 3.00
C GLU A 350 14.06 37.22 2.01
N THR A 351 15.16 36.99 1.33
CA THR A 351 15.40 35.79 0.55
C THR A 351 16.40 34.90 1.26
N GLY A 352 16.22 33.60 1.14
CA GLY A 352 17.12 32.59 1.66
C GLY A 352 17.64 31.68 0.56
N THR A 353 18.77 31.04 0.81
CA THR A 353 19.32 30.02 -0.09
C THR A 353 18.65 28.67 0.21
N VAL A 354 18.05 28.06 -0.81
CA VAL A 354 17.37 26.75 -0.68
C VAL A 354 18.40 25.65 -0.42
N PRO A 355 18.28 24.93 0.70
CA PRO A 355 19.23 23.85 1.00
C PRO A 355 18.94 22.59 0.16
N ASN A 356 19.97 21.73 0.03
CA ASN A 356 19.79 20.41 -0.55
C ASN A 356 19.11 19.47 0.46
N VAL A 357 17.96 18.91 0.08
CA VAL A 357 17.24 17.92 0.89
C VAL A 357 17.16 16.54 0.22
N VAL A 358 17.66 16.40 -1.01
CA VAL A 358 17.68 15.11 -1.72
C VAL A 358 18.51 14.09 -0.92
N GLY A 359 18.00 12.88 -0.78
CA GLY A 359 18.60 11.80 0.01
C GLY A 359 18.25 11.82 1.51
N LEU A 360 17.57 12.86 2.01
CA LEU A 360 17.18 12.94 3.41
C LEU A 360 15.84 12.23 3.68
N SER A 361 15.66 11.79 4.93
CA SER A 361 14.36 11.37 5.43
C SER A 361 13.39 12.56 5.50
N TYR A 362 12.08 12.26 5.59
CA TYR A 362 11.03 13.28 5.70
C TYR A 362 11.32 14.29 6.81
N GLU A 363 11.58 13.82 8.03
CA GLU A 363 11.82 14.68 9.19
C GLU A 363 13.10 15.54 9.03
N SER A 364 14.15 14.94 8.46
CA SER A 364 15.42 15.66 8.22
C SER A 364 15.26 16.71 7.11
N ALA A 365 14.54 16.41 6.06
CA ALA A 365 14.25 17.35 4.96
C ALA A 365 13.37 18.51 5.46
N LYS A 366 12.29 18.20 6.19
CA LYS A 366 11.39 19.20 6.79
C LYS A 366 12.16 20.15 7.69
N LYS A 367 12.90 19.58 8.66
CA LYS A 367 13.70 20.38 9.60
C LYS A 367 14.72 21.28 8.88
N ARG A 368 15.41 20.75 7.87
CA ARG A 368 16.43 21.52 7.13
C ARG A 368 15.83 22.69 6.35
N LEU A 369 14.65 22.50 5.74
CA LEU A 369 13.93 23.59 5.06
C LEU A 369 13.41 24.63 6.04
N GLU A 370 12.80 24.20 7.16
CA GLU A 370 12.30 25.10 8.19
C GLU A 370 13.41 25.92 8.85
N ASP A 371 14.57 25.30 9.15
CA ASP A 371 15.75 25.98 9.69
C ASP A 371 16.30 27.06 8.71
N SER A 372 16.04 26.88 7.40
CA SER A 372 16.41 27.84 6.33
C SER A 372 15.29 28.83 5.98
N GLY A 373 14.16 28.79 6.72
CA GLY A 373 13.04 29.71 6.54
C GLY A 373 12.04 29.31 5.45
N PHE A 374 12.08 28.07 4.96
CA PHE A 374 11.17 27.53 3.94
C PHE A 374 10.17 26.55 4.55
N PHE A 375 9.09 26.28 3.83
CA PHE A 375 8.11 25.25 4.18
C PHE A 375 8.23 24.07 3.23
N MET A 376 7.96 22.86 3.73
CA MET A 376 8.00 21.66 2.90
C MET A 376 6.59 21.19 2.57
N ARG A 377 6.33 20.90 1.31
CA ARG A 377 5.21 20.07 0.87
C ARG A 377 5.76 18.75 0.35
N ALA A 378 5.31 17.65 0.93
CA ALA A 378 5.74 16.34 0.48
C ALA A 378 4.87 15.84 -0.67
N SER A 379 5.48 15.16 -1.64
CA SER A 379 4.81 14.50 -2.76
C SER A 379 5.51 13.18 -3.11
N GLY A 380 4.91 12.39 -4.00
CA GLY A 380 5.49 11.16 -4.54
C GLY A 380 4.96 9.91 -3.87
N VAL A 381 5.45 9.55 -2.69
CA VAL A 381 4.92 8.42 -1.90
C VAL A 381 4.07 8.93 -0.75
N SER A 382 3.03 8.19 -0.43
CA SER A 382 2.10 8.57 0.62
C SER A 382 2.55 8.18 2.03
N THR A 383 3.63 7.41 2.16
CA THR A 383 4.23 7.04 3.46
C THR A 383 5.54 7.78 3.65
N TYR A 384 5.56 8.73 4.54
CA TYR A 384 6.77 9.50 4.88
C TYR A 384 7.56 8.91 6.03
N TYR A 385 7.02 7.88 6.67
CA TYR A 385 7.58 7.27 7.87
C TYR A 385 8.31 5.96 7.54
N GLY A 386 9.56 5.89 7.90
CA GLY A 386 10.41 4.71 7.79
C GLY A 386 11.77 5.00 7.15
N ASN A 387 12.75 4.16 7.50
CA ASN A 387 14.14 4.33 7.07
C ASN A 387 14.40 4.15 5.57
N SER A 388 13.39 3.67 4.82
CA SER A 388 13.48 3.44 3.38
C SER A 388 12.89 4.57 2.52
N THR A 389 12.26 5.57 3.15
CA THR A 389 11.70 6.73 2.42
C THR A 389 12.70 7.87 2.44
N THR A 390 13.12 8.30 1.26
CA THR A 390 14.06 9.41 1.11
C THR A 390 13.59 10.39 0.05
N ALA A 391 13.96 11.65 0.20
CA ALA A 391 13.70 12.68 -0.79
C ALA A 391 14.44 12.34 -2.10
N SER A 392 13.71 12.26 -3.20
CA SER A 392 14.23 11.98 -4.54
C SER A 392 14.37 13.23 -5.41
N GLY A 393 13.70 14.33 -5.02
CA GLY A 393 13.75 15.60 -5.74
C GLY A 393 13.16 16.74 -4.92
N GLN A 394 13.42 17.96 -5.35
CA GLN A 394 12.83 19.20 -4.80
C GLN A 394 12.49 20.18 -5.90
N SER A 395 11.38 20.94 -5.75
CA SER A 395 10.83 21.82 -6.78
C SER A 395 11.67 23.06 -7.06
N VAL A 396 12.45 23.53 -6.08
CA VAL A 396 13.42 24.61 -6.23
C VAL A 396 14.80 24.02 -6.02
N ALA A 397 15.72 24.26 -6.94
CA ALA A 397 17.03 23.64 -6.90
C ALA A 397 17.85 24.10 -5.67
N SER A 398 18.69 23.21 -5.15
CA SER A 398 19.63 23.54 -4.09
C SER A 398 20.58 24.64 -4.54
N GLY A 399 20.78 25.64 -3.66
CA GLY A 399 21.62 26.81 -3.95
C GLY A 399 20.89 27.98 -4.61
N GLU A 400 19.67 27.79 -5.11
CA GLU A 400 18.85 28.88 -5.60
C GLU A 400 18.35 29.77 -4.46
N THR A 401 18.11 31.04 -4.79
CA THR A 401 17.56 32.02 -3.85
C THR A 401 16.04 32.11 -4.01
N ALA A 402 15.31 31.95 -2.93
CA ALA A 402 13.85 32.09 -2.90
C ALA A 402 13.40 32.97 -1.72
N PRO A 403 12.24 33.62 -1.80
CA PRO A 403 11.66 34.35 -0.68
C PRO A 403 11.48 33.46 0.55
N ILE A 404 11.80 33.95 1.74
CA ILE A 404 11.49 33.28 3.01
C ILE A 404 9.99 32.99 3.09
N GLY A 405 9.60 31.79 3.52
CA GLY A 405 8.22 31.34 3.54
C GLY A 405 7.75 30.67 2.24
N THR A 406 8.63 30.55 1.25
CA THR A 406 8.29 29.74 0.03
C THR A 406 8.05 28.28 0.42
N VAL A 407 7.01 27.69 -0.13
CA VAL A 407 6.72 26.26 -0.03
C VAL A 407 7.53 25.51 -1.07
N ILE A 408 8.44 24.68 -0.62
CA ILE A 408 9.26 23.80 -1.46
C ILE A 408 8.59 22.43 -1.51
N GLU A 409 8.17 22.00 -2.71
CA GLU A 409 7.69 20.63 -2.90
C GLU A 409 8.89 19.68 -2.94
N VAL A 410 8.85 18.67 -2.07
CA VAL A 410 9.88 17.63 -1.99
C VAL A 410 9.24 16.30 -2.36
N GLN A 411 9.75 15.71 -3.44
CA GLN A 411 9.33 14.40 -3.88
C GLN A 411 10.06 13.32 -3.08
N PHE A 412 9.30 12.38 -2.52
CA PHE A 412 9.84 11.23 -1.80
C PHE A 412 9.66 9.94 -2.61
N SER A 413 10.58 9.00 -2.41
CA SER A 413 10.50 7.67 -2.99
C SER A 413 10.91 6.62 -1.97
N ASN A 414 10.25 5.46 -2.05
CA ASN A 414 10.62 4.24 -1.34
C ASN A 414 11.21 3.25 -2.33
N VAL A 415 12.34 2.65 -1.99
CA VAL A 415 12.79 1.44 -2.69
C VAL A 415 12.36 0.26 -1.84
N VAL A 416 11.44 -0.54 -2.38
CA VAL A 416 11.01 -1.80 -1.78
C VAL A 416 11.64 -2.92 -2.61
N GLU A 417 12.58 -3.65 -2.00
CA GLU A 417 13.13 -4.86 -2.60
C GLU A 417 12.13 -6.01 -2.37
N ASP A 418 11.13 -6.11 -3.24
CA ASP A 418 10.32 -7.30 -3.42
C ASP A 418 11.05 -8.18 -4.40
N GLY A 419 11.70 -9.22 -3.90
CA GLY A 419 12.49 -10.05 -4.80
C GLY A 419 11.63 -10.90 -5.73
N LEU A 420 12.13 -11.06 -6.89
CA LEU A 420 11.86 -12.13 -7.83
C LEU A 420 12.56 -13.42 -7.40
#